data_f9be053738cf3b39f77f83de26098dc2
#
_entry.id   f9be053738cf3b39f77f83de26098dc2
#
_cell.length_a   1.000
_cell.length_b   1.000
_cell.length_c   1.000
_cell.angle_alpha   90.00
_cell.angle_beta   90.00
_cell.angle_gamma   90.00
#
_symmetry.space_group_name_H-M   'P 1'
#
loop_
_entity.id
_entity.type
_entity.pdbx_description
1 polymer ?
#
loop_
_entity_poly.entity_id
_entity_poly.type
_entity_poly.pdbx_seq_one_letter_code
_entity_poly.pdbx_strand_id
1 'polypeptide(L)'
;MNTPIRPRAETTQSRRKLPAYEVLAKDVQNLGVDAVFGLVSDDTVMFATALDMIGVRFHGARHENSAIAMAEGYAAASGRLGIAVVGRGPATANGMHAAVYASRTGSPVLIIYGGAPVAGDTLNAFGPDYKEFNAVGVLTAAGLQVFRATSASGARTALADAFAAARLGSTVALLLPTNVQRAELEARDDDEPSSATPSPRPLEKARPQAIEATVEVLKKCCR
;
A
#
# COMPACT_ATOMS: atom_id res chain seq x y z
N MET A 1 -30.56 30.76 46.78
CA MET A 1 -29.15 30.97 46.39
C MET A 1 -28.85 30.01 45.26
N ASN A 2 -28.82 30.49 44.00
CA ASN A 2 -28.53 29.68 42.81
C ASN A 2 -27.03 29.81 42.51
N THR A 3 -26.31 28.71 42.66
CA THR A 3 -24.89 28.64 42.28
C THR A 3 -24.82 28.44 40.75
N PRO A 4 -24.11 29.31 40.01
CA PRO A 4 -23.98 29.13 38.56
C PRO A 4 -23.10 27.91 38.25
N ILE A 5 -23.62 27.01 37.40
CA ILE A 5 -22.88 25.88 36.82
C ILE A 5 -21.83 26.47 35.88
N ARG A 6 -20.55 26.32 36.21
CA ARG A 6 -19.44 26.64 35.30
C ARG A 6 -19.49 25.68 34.14
N PRO A 7 -19.44 26.16 32.89
CA PRO A 7 -19.28 25.27 31.74
C PRO A 7 -17.94 24.51 31.86
N ARG A 8 -18.01 23.21 31.68
CA ARG A 8 -16.83 22.32 31.59
C ARG A 8 -16.01 22.77 30.41
N ALA A 9 -14.78 23.23 30.61
CA ALA A 9 -13.87 23.56 29.55
C ALA A 9 -13.67 22.30 28.70
N GLU A 10 -14.12 22.34 27.45
CA GLU A 10 -13.75 21.35 26.46
C GLU A 10 -12.23 21.47 26.25
N THR A 11 -11.51 20.54 26.81
CA THR A 11 -10.08 20.39 26.53
C THR A 11 -9.97 19.96 25.08
N THR A 12 -9.75 20.92 24.18
CA THR A 12 -9.35 20.66 22.81
C THR A 12 -7.99 19.97 22.88
N GLN A 13 -7.97 18.63 22.90
CA GLN A 13 -6.74 17.88 22.75
C GLN A 13 -6.17 18.26 21.39
N SER A 14 -5.05 18.97 21.40
CA SER A 14 -4.27 19.25 20.19
C SER A 14 -3.92 17.91 19.55
N ARG A 15 -4.53 17.61 18.40
CA ARG A 15 -4.25 16.38 17.65
C ARG A 15 -2.76 16.37 17.32
N ARG A 16 -2.10 15.27 17.67
CA ARG A 16 -0.66 15.08 17.43
C ARG A 16 -0.41 15.06 15.93
N LYS A 17 0.50 15.91 15.46
CA LYS A 17 0.97 15.88 14.08
C LYS A 17 2.17 14.95 13.95
N LEU A 18 2.13 14.09 12.97
CA LEU A 18 3.19 13.12 12.65
C LEU A 18 3.53 13.21 11.16
N PRO A 19 4.76 12.84 10.76
CA PRO A 19 5.05 12.65 9.35
C PRO A 19 4.10 11.63 8.72
N ALA A 20 3.65 11.89 7.49
CA ALA A 20 2.67 11.02 6.84
C ALA A 20 3.15 9.58 6.70
N TYR A 21 4.47 9.33 6.54
CA TYR A 21 5.00 7.97 6.48
C TYR A 21 4.75 7.16 7.76
N GLU A 22 4.74 7.79 8.95
CA GLU A 22 4.42 7.10 10.21
C GLU A 22 2.92 6.77 10.28
N VAL A 23 2.07 7.73 9.92
CA VAL A 23 0.61 7.52 9.92
C VAL A 23 0.22 6.44 8.91
N LEU A 24 0.78 6.47 7.70
CA LEU A 24 0.53 5.47 6.67
C LEU A 24 1.04 4.08 7.06
N ALA A 25 2.19 3.99 7.73
CA ALA A 25 2.68 2.73 8.26
C ALA A 25 1.68 2.14 9.27
N LYS A 26 1.12 3.00 10.13
CA LYS A 26 0.08 2.61 11.08
C LYS A 26 -1.20 2.17 10.37
N ASP A 27 -1.63 2.89 9.33
CA ASP A 27 -2.77 2.48 8.51
C ASP A 27 -2.55 1.08 7.91
N VAL A 28 -1.35 0.78 7.39
CA VAL A 28 -1.00 -0.55 6.87
C VAL A 28 -1.10 -1.62 7.96
N GLN A 29 -0.58 -1.36 9.17
CA GLN A 29 -0.71 -2.27 10.30
C GLN A 29 -2.18 -2.49 10.69
N ASN A 30 -2.98 -1.42 10.78
CA ASN A 30 -4.40 -1.49 11.11
C ASN A 30 -5.22 -2.23 10.05
N LEU A 31 -4.77 -2.27 8.80
CA LEU A 31 -5.35 -3.09 7.74
C LEU A 31 -4.99 -4.60 7.86
N GLY A 32 -4.25 -4.97 8.91
CA GLY A 32 -3.90 -6.35 9.22
C GLY A 32 -2.70 -6.91 8.47
N VAL A 33 -1.84 -6.04 7.97
CA VAL A 33 -0.59 -6.43 7.32
C VAL A 33 0.46 -6.72 8.39
N ASP A 34 1.11 -7.87 8.30
CA ASP A 34 2.16 -8.31 9.22
C ASP A 34 3.54 -8.44 8.55
N ALA A 35 3.58 -8.42 7.22
CA ALA A 35 4.81 -8.54 6.46
C ALA A 35 4.73 -7.73 5.16
N VAL A 36 5.84 -7.10 4.80
CA VAL A 36 6.06 -6.44 3.51
C VAL A 36 7.39 -6.88 2.92
N PHE A 37 7.49 -6.85 1.60
CA PHE A 37 8.66 -7.28 0.86
C PHE A 37 9.22 -6.08 0.09
N GLY A 38 10.52 -5.84 0.11
CA GLY A 38 10.99 -4.62 -0.52
C GLY A 38 12.48 -4.55 -0.77
N LEU A 39 12.85 -3.54 -1.52
CA LEU A 39 14.22 -3.07 -1.66
C LEU A 39 14.28 -1.64 -1.13
N VAL A 40 15.04 -1.45 -0.07
CA VAL A 40 15.19 -0.13 0.56
C VAL A 40 15.83 0.85 -0.42
N SER A 41 15.22 2.00 -0.59
CA SER A 41 15.71 3.12 -1.38
C SER A 41 15.54 4.44 -0.63
N ASP A 42 16.25 5.48 -1.05
CA ASP A 42 16.10 6.84 -0.53
C ASP A 42 14.66 7.39 -0.63
N ASP A 43 13.87 6.88 -1.56
CA ASP A 43 12.49 7.30 -1.78
C ASP A 43 11.50 6.65 -0.79
N THR A 44 11.84 5.51 -0.20
CA THR A 44 10.91 4.70 0.60
C THR A 44 11.46 4.30 1.97
N VAL A 45 12.73 4.64 2.28
CA VAL A 45 13.40 4.20 3.51
C VAL A 45 12.65 4.59 4.78
N MET A 46 12.11 5.82 4.83
CA MET A 46 11.39 6.29 6.02
C MET A 46 10.11 5.48 6.25
N PHE A 47 9.36 5.24 5.19
CA PHE A 47 8.15 4.42 5.26
C PHE A 47 8.45 2.95 5.61
N ALA A 48 9.46 2.35 4.97
CA ALA A 48 9.89 0.99 5.26
C ALA A 48 10.36 0.83 6.72
N THR A 49 11.15 1.80 7.22
CA THR A 49 11.60 1.80 8.62
C THR A 49 10.43 1.97 9.59
N ALA A 50 9.48 2.87 9.29
CA ALA A 50 8.31 3.06 10.13
C ALA A 50 7.45 1.78 10.22
N LEU A 51 7.29 1.03 9.13
CA LEU A 51 6.61 -0.26 9.13
C LEU A 51 7.30 -1.27 10.06
N ASP A 52 8.63 -1.40 9.94
CA ASP A 52 9.40 -2.35 10.76
C ASP A 52 9.37 -1.98 12.26
N MET A 53 9.48 -0.69 12.58
CA MET A 53 9.44 -0.18 13.95
C MET A 53 8.11 -0.48 14.69
N ILE A 54 7.01 -0.58 13.97
CA ILE A 54 5.69 -0.92 14.54
C ILE A 54 5.34 -2.40 14.44
N GLY A 55 6.30 -3.25 14.02
CA GLY A 55 6.16 -4.70 13.99
C GLY A 55 5.59 -5.29 12.69
N VAL A 56 5.45 -4.50 11.63
CA VAL A 56 5.23 -5.02 10.27
C VAL A 56 6.57 -5.43 9.69
N ARG A 57 6.84 -6.74 9.65
CA ARG A 57 8.16 -7.27 9.26
C ARG A 57 8.54 -6.89 7.84
N PHE A 58 9.68 -6.24 7.68
CA PHE A 58 10.23 -5.91 6.37
C PHE A 58 11.19 -7.01 5.89
N HIS A 59 10.81 -7.69 4.81
CA HIS A 59 11.65 -8.70 4.17
C HIS A 59 12.41 -8.08 3.00
N GLY A 60 13.70 -7.85 3.21
CA GLY A 60 14.59 -7.24 2.22
C GLY A 60 14.89 -8.15 1.04
N ALA A 61 14.69 -7.64 -0.17
CA ALA A 61 15.13 -8.26 -1.42
C ALA A 61 16.40 -7.58 -1.94
N ARG A 62 17.03 -8.17 -2.95
CA ARG A 62 18.20 -7.57 -3.61
C ARG A 62 17.91 -6.98 -4.98
N HIS A 63 16.65 -7.09 -5.42
CA HIS A 63 16.17 -6.58 -6.69
C HIS A 63 14.66 -6.36 -6.61
N GLU A 64 14.14 -5.32 -7.26
CA GLU A 64 12.73 -4.94 -7.20
C GLU A 64 11.81 -6.05 -7.73
N ASN A 65 12.23 -6.71 -8.80
CA ASN A 65 11.50 -7.88 -9.32
C ASN A 65 11.35 -8.98 -8.28
N SER A 66 12.41 -9.24 -7.51
CA SER A 66 12.35 -10.24 -6.44
C SER A 66 11.44 -9.81 -5.30
N ALA A 67 11.43 -8.52 -4.92
CA ALA A 67 10.53 -7.99 -3.90
C ALA A 67 9.06 -8.20 -4.29
N ILE A 68 8.70 -7.87 -5.53
CA ILE A 68 7.33 -8.03 -6.03
C ILE A 68 6.97 -9.52 -6.16
N ALA A 69 7.88 -10.36 -6.63
CA ALA A 69 7.68 -11.81 -6.71
C ALA A 69 7.51 -12.47 -5.33
N MET A 70 8.24 -11.98 -4.30
CA MET A 70 8.07 -12.44 -2.92
C MET A 70 6.68 -12.07 -2.39
N ALA A 71 6.20 -10.84 -2.67
CA ALA A 71 4.86 -10.40 -2.28
C ALA A 71 3.78 -11.24 -2.99
N GLU A 72 3.97 -11.54 -4.27
CA GLU A 72 3.06 -12.41 -5.04
C GLU A 72 3.05 -13.83 -4.48
N GLY A 73 4.23 -14.43 -4.26
CA GLY A 73 4.34 -15.77 -3.67
C GLY A 73 3.73 -15.86 -2.27
N TYR A 74 3.89 -14.81 -1.45
CA TYR A 74 3.21 -14.71 -0.15
C TYR A 74 1.70 -14.68 -0.32
N ALA A 75 1.18 -13.89 -1.27
CA ALA A 75 -0.25 -13.83 -1.53
C ALA A 75 -0.80 -15.18 -2.00
N ALA A 76 -0.12 -15.82 -2.94
CA ALA A 76 -0.51 -17.13 -3.47
C ALA A 76 -0.50 -18.23 -2.40
N ALA A 77 0.51 -18.24 -1.52
CA ALA A 77 0.65 -19.27 -0.51
C ALA A 77 -0.25 -19.05 0.72
N SER A 78 -0.48 -17.80 1.12
CA SER A 78 -1.22 -17.48 2.35
C SER A 78 -2.69 -17.14 2.13
N GLY A 79 -3.11 -16.85 0.89
CA GLY A 79 -4.43 -16.29 0.58
C GLY A 79 -4.63 -14.86 1.08
N ARG A 80 -3.56 -14.18 1.50
CA ARG A 80 -3.57 -12.81 2.03
C ARG A 80 -3.06 -11.83 0.98
N LEU A 81 -3.26 -10.54 1.21
CA LEU A 81 -2.69 -9.51 0.36
C LEU A 81 -1.16 -9.47 0.50
N GLY A 82 -0.45 -9.55 -0.62
CA GLY A 82 0.99 -9.31 -0.68
C GLY A 82 1.28 -7.81 -0.85
N ILE A 83 2.26 -7.29 -0.12
CA ILE A 83 2.68 -5.89 -0.27
C ILE A 83 4.16 -5.83 -0.62
N ALA A 84 4.49 -5.16 -1.72
CA ALA A 84 5.85 -4.82 -2.08
C ALA A 84 6.10 -3.33 -1.91
N VAL A 85 7.27 -2.94 -1.39
CA VAL A 85 7.73 -1.55 -1.25
C VAL A 85 9.05 -1.39 -1.99
N VAL A 86 9.06 -0.57 -3.03
CA VAL A 86 10.22 -0.38 -3.91
C VAL A 86 10.44 1.10 -4.25
N GLY A 87 11.62 1.43 -4.75
CA GLY A 87 11.97 2.80 -5.13
C GLY A 87 11.19 3.33 -6.33
N ARG A 88 11.53 4.54 -6.78
CA ARG A 88 10.93 5.21 -7.95
C ARG A 88 11.82 5.13 -9.20
N GLY A 89 11.27 5.52 -10.31
CA GLY A 89 11.99 5.65 -11.58
C GLY A 89 12.48 4.31 -12.10
N PRO A 90 13.80 4.09 -12.22
CA PRO A 90 14.37 2.82 -12.68
C PRO A 90 13.88 1.60 -11.90
N ALA A 91 13.60 1.77 -10.61
CA ALA A 91 13.02 0.71 -9.77
C ALA A 91 11.65 0.21 -10.31
N THR A 92 10.85 1.10 -10.89
CA THR A 92 9.62 0.68 -11.55
C THR A 92 9.90 -0.24 -12.74
N ALA A 93 10.84 0.13 -13.61
CA ALA A 93 11.23 -0.70 -14.75
C ALA A 93 11.78 -2.06 -14.31
N ASN A 94 12.65 -2.09 -13.28
CA ASN A 94 13.22 -3.31 -12.73
C ASN A 94 12.16 -4.28 -12.18
N GLY A 95 11.06 -3.78 -11.66
CA GLY A 95 9.98 -4.59 -11.08
C GLY A 95 8.94 -5.07 -12.08
N MET A 96 8.99 -4.65 -13.34
CA MET A 96 7.91 -4.84 -14.32
C MET A 96 7.59 -6.30 -14.60
N HIS A 97 8.57 -7.17 -14.69
CA HIS A 97 8.31 -8.59 -14.99
C HIS A 97 7.40 -9.24 -13.93
N ALA A 98 7.74 -9.09 -12.64
CA ALA A 98 6.91 -9.64 -11.57
C ALA A 98 5.56 -8.92 -11.43
N ALA A 99 5.51 -7.61 -11.67
CA ALA A 99 4.27 -6.85 -11.65
C ALA A 99 3.30 -7.32 -12.74
N VAL A 100 3.78 -7.53 -13.96
CA VAL A 100 2.97 -8.07 -15.07
C VAL A 100 2.54 -9.50 -14.79
N TYR A 101 3.42 -10.34 -14.24
CA TYR A 101 3.08 -11.71 -13.87
C TYR A 101 1.93 -11.71 -12.83
N ALA A 102 2.11 -11.01 -11.73
CA ALA A 102 1.11 -10.90 -10.65
C ALA A 102 -0.24 -10.36 -11.17
N SER A 103 -0.21 -9.36 -12.05
CA SER A 103 -1.41 -8.82 -12.69
C SER A 103 -2.14 -9.85 -13.55
N ARG A 104 -1.41 -10.62 -14.33
CA ARG A 104 -2.00 -11.64 -15.23
C ARG A 104 -2.51 -12.87 -14.50
N THR A 105 -1.92 -13.20 -13.36
CA THR A 105 -2.39 -14.30 -12.49
C THR A 105 -3.54 -13.88 -11.59
N GLY A 106 -3.92 -12.59 -11.56
CA GLY A 106 -4.95 -12.09 -10.67
C GLY A 106 -4.54 -12.13 -9.20
N SER A 107 -3.24 -12.05 -8.93
CA SER A 107 -2.73 -12.11 -7.56
C SER A 107 -3.04 -10.83 -6.80
N PRO A 108 -3.56 -10.91 -5.55
CA PRO A 108 -3.83 -9.74 -4.72
C PRO A 108 -2.52 -9.14 -4.22
N VAL A 109 -1.95 -8.22 -4.99
CA VAL A 109 -0.68 -7.56 -4.67
C VAL A 109 -0.83 -6.06 -4.74
N LEU A 110 -0.41 -5.37 -3.69
CA LEU A 110 -0.22 -3.93 -3.66
C LEU A 110 1.28 -3.61 -3.77
N ILE A 111 1.67 -2.92 -4.85
CA ILE A 111 3.04 -2.47 -5.03
C ILE A 111 3.11 -0.98 -4.70
N ILE A 112 3.80 -0.64 -3.62
CA ILE A 112 4.03 0.74 -3.21
C ILE A 112 5.37 1.19 -3.79
N TYR A 113 5.31 2.09 -4.75
CA TYR A 113 6.48 2.71 -5.37
C TYR A 113 6.77 4.06 -4.73
N GLY A 114 8.04 4.41 -4.58
CA GLY A 114 8.41 5.80 -4.43
C GLY A 114 7.87 6.62 -5.61
N GLY A 115 7.37 7.82 -5.35
CA GLY A 115 6.82 8.71 -6.36
C GLY A 115 7.72 9.91 -6.62
N ALA A 116 7.67 10.44 -7.84
CA ALA A 116 8.23 11.77 -8.10
C ALA A 116 7.51 12.81 -7.23
N PRO A 117 8.21 13.85 -6.74
CA PRO A 117 7.60 14.89 -5.93
C PRO A 117 6.38 15.50 -6.62
N VAL A 118 5.40 15.85 -5.83
CA VAL A 118 4.31 16.70 -6.27
C VAL A 118 4.84 18.14 -6.40
N ALA A 119 4.36 18.89 -7.36
CA ALA A 119 4.88 20.20 -7.78
C ALA A 119 5.47 21.08 -6.66
N GLY A 120 6.63 21.65 -6.91
CA GLY A 120 7.31 22.63 -6.05
C GLY A 120 8.48 22.12 -5.24
N ASP A 121 8.74 20.81 -5.21
CA ASP A 121 9.89 20.25 -4.50
C ASP A 121 10.97 19.78 -5.49
N THR A 122 12.16 20.33 -5.37
CA THR A 122 13.32 19.95 -6.19
C THR A 122 14.10 18.86 -5.47
N LEU A 123 14.09 17.64 -5.98
CA LEU A 123 14.85 16.53 -5.40
C LEU A 123 16.35 16.64 -5.60
N ASN A 124 16.80 17.37 -6.61
CA ASN A 124 18.21 17.56 -6.92
C ASN A 124 18.55 19.03 -7.03
N ALA A 125 19.25 19.57 -6.04
CA ALA A 125 19.82 20.91 -6.14
C ALA A 125 20.97 21.01 -7.18
N PHE A 126 21.48 19.90 -7.71
CA PHE A 126 22.74 19.83 -8.46
C PHE A 126 22.66 19.11 -9.82
N GLY A 127 21.48 19.00 -10.43
CA GLY A 127 21.40 18.40 -11.76
C GLY A 127 20.04 17.85 -12.15
N PRO A 128 19.91 17.24 -13.33
CA PRO A 128 18.69 16.64 -13.78
C PRO A 128 18.29 15.47 -12.89
N ASP A 129 16.98 15.24 -12.73
CA ASP A 129 16.47 14.11 -11.98
C ASP A 129 16.74 12.79 -12.72
N TYR A 130 17.84 12.11 -12.33
CA TYR A 130 18.23 10.81 -12.93
C TYR A 130 17.23 9.69 -12.68
N LYS A 131 16.25 9.90 -11.82
CA LYS A 131 15.13 8.98 -11.56
C LYS A 131 13.85 9.42 -12.29
N GLU A 132 13.91 10.40 -13.19
CA GLU A 132 12.76 10.79 -14.00
C GLU A 132 12.30 9.60 -14.83
N PHE A 133 11.02 9.24 -14.69
CA PHE A 133 10.44 8.08 -15.34
C PHE A 133 8.93 8.18 -15.37
N ASN A 134 8.31 7.89 -16.51
CA ASN A 134 6.85 7.88 -16.62
C ASN A 134 6.27 6.57 -16.04
N ALA A 135 6.38 6.43 -14.71
CA ALA A 135 5.89 5.25 -14.01
C ALA A 135 4.39 5.02 -14.23
N VAL A 136 3.57 6.08 -14.22
CA VAL A 136 2.12 5.96 -14.45
C VAL A 136 1.85 5.37 -15.83
N GLY A 137 2.45 5.92 -16.87
CA GLY A 137 2.24 5.45 -18.24
C GLY A 137 2.66 3.98 -18.42
N VAL A 138 3.82 3.59 -17.89
CA VAL A 138 4.34 2.23 -18.00
C VAL A 138 3.49 1.22 -17.21
N LEU A 139 3.12 1.53 -15.97
CA LEU A 139 2.30 0.66 -15.13
C LEU A 139 0.89 0.50 -15.71
N THR A 140 0.29 1.59 -16.21
CA THR A 140 -1.02 1.54 -16.86
C THR A 140 -0.98 0.72 -18.16
N ALA A 141 0.06 0.91 -18.99
CA ALA A 141 0.25 0.11 -20.19
C ALA A 141 0.45 -1.38 -19.90
N ALA A 142 1.01 -1.71 -18.74
CA ALA A 142 1.13 -3.09 -18.26
C ALA A 142 -0.17 -3.67 -17.66
N GLY A 143 -1.25 -2.89 -17.62
CA GLY A 143 -2.56 -3.33 -17.14
C GLY A 143 -2.78 -3.17 -15.64
N LEU A 144 -1.91 -2.45 -14.92
CA LEU A 144 -2.12 -2.18 -13.51
C LEU A 144 -3.01 -0.96 -13.29
N GLN A 145 -3.90 -1.04 -12.32
CA GLN A 145 -4.55 0.15 -11.77
C GLN A 145 -3.54 0.92 -10.93
N VAL A 146 -3.42 2.25 -11.20
CA VAL A 146 -2.42 3.10 -10.56
C VAL A 146 -3.11 4.14 -9.69
N PHE A 147 -2.78 4.14 -8.40
CA PHE A 147 -3.17 5.15 -7.43
C PHE A 147 -1.99 6.09 -7.19
N ARG A 148 -2.28 7.35 -6.90
CA ARG A 148 -1.24 8.36 -6.65
C ARG A 148 -1.60 9.22 -5.45
N ALA A 149 -0.71 9.28 -4.48
CA ALA A 149 -0.80 10.24 -3.40
C ALA A 149 -0.36 11.63 -3.89
N THR A 150 -1.20 12.65 -3.71
CA THR A 150 -0.93 14.03 -4.13
C THR A 150 -0.77 15.00 -2.97
N SER A 151 -1.14 14.57 -1.76
CA SER A 151 -0.99 15.31 -0.49
C SER A 151 -0.92 14.32 0.66
N ALA A 152 -0.49 14.76 1.83
CA ALA A 152 -0.44 13.90 3.02
C ALA A 152 -1.84 13.34 3.39
N SER A 153 -2.86 14.18 3.42
CA SER A 153 -4.24 13.74 3.67
C SER A 153 -4.79 12.82 2.59
N GLY A 154 -4.53 13.14 1.31
CA GLY A 154 -4.92 12.31 0.17
C GLY A 154 -4.17 10.96 0.11
N ALA A 155 -3.00 10.86 0.73
CA ALA A 155 -2.23 9.62 0.77
C ALA A 155 -2.96 8.51 1.55
N ARG A 156 -3.65 8.84 2.64
CA ARG A 156 -4.48 7.85 3.39
C ARG A 156 -5.61 7.29 2.52
N THR A 157 -6.30 8.16 1.80
CA THR A 157 -7.37 7.74 0.87
C THR A 157 -6.80 6.88 -0.25
N ALA A 158 -5.71 7.33 -0.89
CA ALA A 158 -5.07 6.58 -1.96
C ALA A 158 -4.57 5.20 -1.50
N LEU A 159 -4.03 5.09 -0.29
CA LEU A 159 -3.63 3.80 0.31
C LEU A 159 -4.84 2.90 0.55
N ALA A 160 -5.91 3.44 1.15
CA ALA A 160 -7.11 2.68 1.44
C ALA A 160 -7.78 2.15 0.16
N ASP A 161 -7.89 3.00 -0.87
CA ASP A 161 -8.47 2.63 -2.16
C ASP A 161 -7.61 1.58 -2.89
N ALA A 162 -6.28 1.77 -2.91
CA ALA A 162 -5.36 0.80 -3.48
C ALA A 162 -5.41 -0.55 -2.75
N PHE A 163 -5.48 -0.52 -1.42
CA PHE A 163 -5.62 -1.73 -0.61
C PHE A 163 -6.94 -2.45 -0.89
N ALA A 164 -8.05 -1.72 -0.95
CA ALA A 164 -9.35 -2.27 -1.27
C ALA A 164 -9.38 -2.91 -2.67
N ALA A 165 -8.83 -2.22 -3.68
CA ALA A 165 -8.75 -2.73 -5.04
C ALA A 165 -7.89 -4.01 -5.12
N ALA A 166 -6.74 -4.04 -4.44
CA ALA A 166 -5.87 -5.21 -4.42
C ALA A 166 -6.56 -6.41 -3.75
N ARG A 167 -7.31 -6.21 -2.68
CA ARG A 167 -8.06 -7.29 -1.99
C ARG A 167 -9.15 -7.94 -2.83
N LEU A 168 -9.59 -7.30 -3.90
CA LEU A 168 -10.54 -7.88 -4.86
C LEU A 168 -9.89 -8.85 -5.86
N GLY A 169 -8.61 -9.20 -5.69
CA GLY A 169 -7.88 -10.10 -6.56
C GLY A 169 -7.20 -9.39 -7.73
N SER A 170 -6.74 -8.16 -7.51
CA SER A 170 -6.03 -7.38 -8.53
C SER A 170 -4.62 -7.03 -8.06
N THR A 171 -3.69 -6.94 -8.98
CA THR A 171 -2.40 -6.29 -8.72
C THR A 171 -2.50 -4.81 -9.03
N VAL A 172 -2.21 -3.97 -8.04
CA VAL A 172 -2.31 -2.52 -8.15
C VAL A 172 -1.02 -1.83 -7.75
N ALA A 173 -0.82 -0.62 -8.22
CA ALA A 173 0.30 0.22 -7.88
C ALA A 173 -0.15 1.48 -7.12
N LEU A 174 0.59 1.83 -6.05
CA LEU A 174 0.47 3.11 -5.34
C LEU A 174 1.77 3.89 -5.49
N LEU A 175 1.70 5.09 -6.07
CA LEU A 175 2.83 6.01 -6.11
C LEU A 175 2.77 6.93 -4.88
N LEU A 176 3.81 6.86 -4.06
CA LEU A 176 3.92 7.59 -2.80
C LEU A 176 5.12 8.56 -2.83
N PRO A 177 4.92 9.83 -3.25
CA PRO A 177 5.99 10.81 -3.36
C PRO A 177 6.69 11.10 -2.04
N THR A 178 8.00 11.31 -2.08
CA THR A 178 8.84 11.54 -0.88
C THR A 178 8.40 12.77 -0.09
N ASN A 179 8.06 13.87 -0.77
CA ASN A 179 7.56 15.08 -0.12
C ASN A 179 6.20 14.88 0.54
N VAL A 180 5.32 14.04 -0.04
CA VAL A 180 4.06 13.64 0.58
C VAL A 180 4.31 12.77 1.82
N GLN A 181 5.26 11.84 1.75
CA GLN A 181 5.65 11.01 2.91
C GLN A 181 6.13 11.84 4.09
N ARG A 182 6.91 12.91 3.83
CA ARG A 182 7.50 13.76 4.86
C ARG A 182 6.58 14.85 5.39
N ALA A 183 5.50 15.17 4.68
CA ALA A 183 4.56 16.20 5.10
C ALA A 183 3.85 15.80 6.40
N GLU A 184 3.51 16.79 7.22
CA GLU A 184 2.78 16.57 8.47
C GLU A 184 1.33 16.16 8.20
N LEU A 185 0.86 15.20 8.97
CA LEU A 185 -0.50 14.71 8.96
C LEU A 185 -1.02 14.60 10.40
N GLU A 186 -2.25 14.98 10.63
CA GLU A 186 -2.89 14.78 11.93
C GLU A 186 -3.14 13.29 12.18
N ALA A 187 -2.58 12.76 13.25
CA ALA A 187 -2.90 11.43 13.74
C ALA A 187 -4.36 11.41 14.24
N ARG A 188 -5.06 10.30 14.00
CA ARG A 188 -6.39 10.06 14.56
C ARG A 188 -6.27 9.38 15.92
N ASP A 189 -7.28 9.54 16.77
CA ASP A 189 -7.30 8.90 18.09
C ASP A 189 -7.30 7.35 17.99
N ASP A 190 -7.75 6.81 16.86
CA ASP A 190 -7.77 5.37 16.51
C ASP A 190 -6.43 4.86 15.94
N ASP A 191 -5.44 5.72 15.80
CA ASP A 191 -4.07 5.32 15.40
C ASP A 191 -3.31 4.60 16.55
N GLU A 192 -3.99 4.30 17.68
CA GLU A 192 -3.50 3.40 18.72
C GLU A 192 -3.38 1.96 18.19
N PRO A 193 -2.35 1.19 18.60
CA PRO A 193 -2.14 -0.16 18.10
C PRO A 193 -3.33 -1.06 18.42
N SER A 194 -4.09 -1.45 17.41
CA SER A 194 -5.05 -2.53 17.56
C SER A 194 -4.29 -3.83 17.84
N SER A 195 -4.46 -4.38 19.03
CA SER A 195 -3.90 -5.68 19.42
C SER A 195 -4.63 -6.86 18.75
N ALA A 196 -5.63 -6.59 17.93
CA ALA A 196 -6.37 -7.63 17.23
C ALA A 196 -5.62 -8.10 15.99
N THR A 197 -4.99 -9.25 16.09
CA THR A 197 -4.56 -10.01 14.91
C THR A 197 -5.80 -10.27 14.04
N PRO A 198 -5.85 -9.81 12.79
CA PRO A 198 -7.01 -10.08 11.94
C PRO A 198 -7.16 -11.58 11.76
N SER A 199 -8.27 -12.12 12.22
CA SER A 199 -8.62 -13.51 11.92
C SER A 199 -8.75 -13.66 10.40
N PRO A 200 -8.19 -14.71 9.79
CA PRO A 200 -8.40 -14.97 8.38
C PRO A 200 -9.90 -15.02 8.11
N ARG A 201 -10.33 -14.25 7.10
CA ARG A 201 -11.74 -14.22 6.70
C ARG A 201 -12.17 -15.65 6.39
N PRO A 202 -13.23 -16.18 7.02
CA PRO A 202 -13.72 -17.50 6.66
C PRO A 202 -14.00 -17.53 5.15
N LEU A 203 -13.48 -18.53 4.46
CA LEU A 203 -13.83 -18.75 3.05
C LEU A 203 -15.33 -18.95 2.98
N GLU A 204 -16.05 -18.05 2.32
CA GLU A 204 -17.47 -18.25 2.03
C GLU A 204 -17.59 -19.49 1.14
N LYS A 205 -18.40 -20.44 1.59
CA LYS A 205 -18.72 -21.62 0.77
C LYS A 205 -19.42 -21.14 -0.49
N ALA A 206 -18.92 -21.56 -1.64
CA ALA A 206 -19.57 -21.24 -2.91
C ALA A 206 -21.02 -21.73 -2.88
N ARG A 207 -21.95 -20.94 -3.41
CA ARG A 207 -23.35 -21.32 -3.51
C ARG A 207 -23.47 -22.55 -4.41
N PRO A 208 -24.30 -23.56 -4.09
CA PRO A 208 -24.45 -24.77 -4.92
C PRO A 208 -24.71 -24.46 -6.40
N GLN A 209 -25.55 -23.47 -6.69
CA GLN A 209 -25.86 -23.03 -8.06
C GLN A 209 -24.64 -22.46 -8.80
N ALA A 210 -23.72 -21.78 -8.09
CA ALA A 210 -22.48 -21.28 -8.69
C ALA A 210 -21.53 -22.44 -9.02
N ILE A 211 -21.50 -23.46 -8.18
CA ILE A 211 -20.72 -24.68 -8.44
C ILE A 211 -21.28 -25.41 -9.68
N GLU A 212 -22.59 -25.62 -9.76
CA GLU A 212 -23.24 -26.27 -10.91
C GLU A 212 -22.99 -25.49 -12.21
N ALA A 213 -23.16 -24.16 -12.20
CA ALA A 213 -22.88 -23.31 -13.36
C ALA A 213 -21.42 -23.40 -13.80
N THR A 214 -20.48 -23.46 -12.86
CA THR A 214 -19.06 -23.62 -13.15
C THR A 214 -18.77 -24.99 -13.75
N VAL A 215 -19.35 -26.06 -13.24
CA VAL A 215 -19.21 -27.43 -13.78
C VAL A 215 -19.72 -27.49 -15.22
N GLU A 216 -20.85 -26.86 -15.54
CA GLU A 216 -21.40 -26.83 -16.91
C GLU A 216 -20.49 -26.07 -17.88
N VAL A 217 -19.86 -24.97 -17.44
CA VAL A 217 -18.86 -24.25 -18.25
C VAL A 217 -17.63 -25.14 -18.50
N LEU A 218 -17.10 -25.78 -17.48
CA LEU A 218 -15.93 -26.66 -17.60
C LEU A 218 -16.20 -27.85 -18.53
N LYS A 219 -17.36 -28.48 -18.47
CA LYS A 219 -17.75 -29.55 -19.39
C LYS A 219 -17.77 -29.12 -20.87
N LYS A 220 -18.08 -27.84 -21.13
CA LYS A 220 -18.09 -27.28 -22.50
C LYS A 220 -16.68 -26.96 -23.00
N CYS A 221 -15.76 -26.62 -22.09
CA CYS A 221 -14.36 -26.29 -22.44
C CYS A 221 -13.47 -27.52 -22.67
N CYS A 222 -13.88 -28.69 -22.21
CA CYS A 222 -13.13 -29.96 -22.36
C CYS A 222 -13.54 -30.81 -23.56
N ARG A 223 -14.18 -30.19 -24.59
CA ARG A 223 -14.52 -30.84 -25.85
C ARG A 223 -13.65 -30.27 -26.99
#